data_2dfd1a5127c6ca1167031597cdd05a3e
#
_entry.id   2dfd1a5127c6ca1167031597cdd05a3e
#
_cell.length_a   1.000
_cell.length_b   1.000
_cell.length_c   1.000
_cell.angle_alpha   90.00
_cell.angle_beta   90.00
_cell.angle_gamma   90.00
#
_symmetry.space_group_name_H-M   'P 1'
#
loop_
_entity.id
_entity.type
_entity.pdbx_description
1 polymer ?
#
loop_
_entity_poly.entity_id
_entity_poly.type
_entity_poly.pdbx_seq_one_letter_code
_entity_poly.pdbx_strand_id
1 'polypeptide(L)'
;MSQPAVSMSIRQLEDRMGSPLLVRTAKGVYPTAEGKLLYTYLEQALGLIQAAEEKYYQMVHMEMGELKIGASDTVIANFLLPYLEKYHKLYPDINIKVTNKTTYESLRLLRNGSVDVCFINLPIAEDEDLEVTPCIEIHDVLVGGERYRMLAEMGMELKDLPKYPLLLLEDLSNSRRYIDRYAEENGVVLNPILELGSSDLLVSFAEINLGLTYVIEEFTQRELQNKHLFEIPVEPPVPKRSIGMVRLKNVAMPHALKGFIDLIEFPKEKN
;
A
#
# COMPACT_ATOMS: atom_id res chain seq x y z
N MET A 1 -24.46 -41.74 5.06
CA MET A 1 -25.94 -41.84 5.28
C MET A 1 -26.40 -43.29 5.09
N SER A 2 -27.37 -43.74 5.90
CA SER A 2 -27.95 -45.09 5.71
C SER A 2 -28.96 -45.10 4.57
N GLN A 3 -29.19 -46.27 3.91
CA GLN A 3 -30.19 -46.39 2.83
C GLN A 3 -31.60 -45.95 3.23
N PRO A 4 -32.12 -46.28 4.47
CA PRO A 4 -33.40 -45.78 4.88
C PRO A 4 -33.50 -44.26 4.98
N ALA A 5 -32.42 -43.59 5.45
CA ALA A 5 -32.43 -42.14 5.57
C ALA A 5 -32.48 -41.45 4.18
N VAL A 6 -31.70 -41.97 3.21
CA VAL A 6 -31.75 -41.48 1.82
C VAL A 6 -33.14 -41.66 1.21
N SER A 7 -33.80 -42.85 1.41
CA SER A 7 -35.11 -43.08 0.90
C SER A 7 -36.19 -42.18 1.50
N MET A 8 -36.06 -41.81 2.80
CA MET A 8 -36.96 -40.88 3.46
C MET A 8 -36.79 -39.44 2.97
N SER A 9 -35.52 -38.99 2.77
CA SER A 9 -35.22 -37.68 2.21
C SER A 9 -35.77 -37.50 0.79
N ILE A 10 -35.66 -38.53 -0.03
CA ILE A 10 -36.22 -38.54 -1.40
C ILE A 10 -37.74 -38.44 -1.35
N ARG A 11 -38.41 -39.21 -0.50
CA ARG A 11 -39.86 -39.11 -0.36
C ARG A 11 -40.32 -37.73 0.08
N GLN A 12 -39.66 -37.12 1.06
CA GLN A 12 -39.95 -35.76 1.48
C GLN A 12 -39.79 -34.73 0.34
N LEU A 13 -38.76 -34.93 -0.53
CA LEU A 13 -38.58 -34.10 -1.71
C LEU A 13 -39.72 -34.31 -2.73
N GLU A 14 -40.09 -35.56 -3.02
CA GLU A 14 -41.21 -35.93 -3.90
C GLU A 14 -42.55 -35.32 -3.40
N ASP A 15 -42.81 -35.40 -2.09
CA ASP A 15 -44.00 -34.80 -1.45
C ASP A 15 -44.03 -33.26 -1.62
N ARG A 16 -42.90 -32.62 -1.46
CA ARG A 16 -42.76 -31.16 -1.67
C ARG A 16 -42.92 -30.74 -3.14
N MET A 17 -42.42 -31.56 -4.07
CA MET A 17 -42.52 -31.29 -5.51
C MET A 17 -43.86 -31.70 -6.11
N GLY A 18 -44.66 -32.46 -5.37
CA GLY A 18 -46.00 -32.93 -5.79
C GLY A 18 -45.96 -34.00 -6.88
N SER A 19 -44.78 -34.58 -7.16
CA SER A 19 -44.61 -35.64 -8.19
C SER A 19 -43.49 -36.61 -7.85
N PRO A 20 -43.60 -37.89 -8.26
CA PRO A 20 -42.51 -38.84 -8.09
C PRO A 20 -41.31 -38.46 -8.93
N LEU A 21 -40.12 -38.46 -8.33
CA LEU A 21 -38.84 -38.20 -9.00
C LEU A 21 -38.15 -39.49 -9.40
N LEU A 22 -38.45 -40.60 -8.75
CA LEU A 22 -37.87 -41.92 -9.00
C LEU A 22 -38.93 -42.97 -9.23
N VAL A 23 -38.66 -43.88 -10.19
CA VAL A 23 -39.43 -45.11 -10.45
C VAL A 23 -38.66 -46.31 -9.97
N ARG A 24 -39.25 -47.16 -9.15
CA ARG A 24 -38.67 -48.39 -8.67
C ARG A 24 -39.20 -49.58 -9.52
N THR A 25 -38.29 -50.32 -10.15
CA THR A 25 -38.63 -51.48 -10.94
C THR A 25 -37.90 -52.73 -10.40
N ALA A 26 -38.25 -53.93 -10.90
CA ALA A 26 -37.50 -55.14 -10.58
C ALA A 26 -36.02 -55.08 -11.03
N LYS A 27 -35.69 -54.21 -11.97
CA LYS A 27 -34.33 -54.02 -12.51
C LYS A 27 -33.54 -52.90 -11.86
N GLY A 28 -34.11 -52.17 -10.90
CA GLY A 28 -33.46 -51.06 -10.20
C GLY A 28 -34.31 -49.81 -10.08
N VAL A 29 -33.70 -48.74 -9.68
CA VAL A 29 -34.31 -47.40 -9.49
C VAL A 29 -33.85 -46.49 -10.62
N TYR A 30 -34.80 -45.83 -11.28
CA TYR A 30 -34.57 -44.92 -12.40
C TYR A 30 -35.23 -43.57 -12.17
N PRO A 31 -34.68 -42.47 -12.61
CA PRO A 31 -35.36 -41.17 -12.51
C PRO A 31 -36.50 -41.05 -13.51
N THR A 32 -37.58 -40.35 -13.08
CA THR A 32 -38.67 -39.92 -13.96
C THR A 32 -38.18 -38.81 -14.91
N ALA A 33 -39.03 -38.29 -15.80
CA ALA A 33 -38.71 -37.13 -16.63
C ALA A 33 -38.48 -35.90 -15.75
N GLU A 34 -39.36 -35.69 -14.76
CA GLU A 34 -39.29 -34.62 -13.74
C GLU A 34 -38.04 -34.78 -12.86
N GLY A 35 -37.73 -36.04 -12.47
CA GLY A 35 -36.50 -36.38 -11.72
C GLY A 35 -35.22 -36.06 -12.48
N LYS A 36 -35.16 -36.36 -13.79
CA LYS A 36 -34.02 -36.01 -14.65
C LYS A 36 -33.83 -34.50 -14.76
N LEU A 37 -34.93 -33.77 -14.99
CA LEU A 37 -34.90 -32.31 -15.07
C LEU A 37 -34.37 -31.72 -13.78
N LEU A 38 -34.93 -32.11 -12.64
CA LEU A 38 -34.52 -31.60 -11.33
C LEU A 38 -33.07 -31.98 -11.04
N TYR A 39 -32.63 -33.21 -11.36
CA TYR A 39 -31.26 -33.65 -11.16
C TYR A 39 -30.25 -32.75 -11.89
N THR A 40 -30.53 -32.41 -13.17
CA THR A 40 -29.63 -31.53 -13.95
C THR A 40 -29.42 -30.17 -13.28
N TYR A 41 -30.48 -29.56 -12.76
CA TYR A 41 -30.35 -28.27 -12.07
C TYR A 41 -29.66 -28.39 -10.70
N LEU A 42 -29.96 -29.45 -9.94
CA LEU A 42 -29.33 -29.71 -8.66
C LEU A 42 -27.82 -30.00 -8.81
N GLU A 43 -27.45 -30.77 -9.82
CA GLU A 43 -26.04 -31.06 -10.13
C GLU A 43 -25.24 -29.78 -10.44
N GLN A 44 -25.83 -28.90 -11.27
CA GLN A 44 -25.24 -27.57 -11.56
C GLN A 44 -25.15 -26.71 -10.31
N ALA A 45 -26.20 -26.65 -9.49
CA ALA A 45 -26.22 -25.86 -8.25
C ALA A 45 -25.16 -26.35 -7.25
N LEU A 46 -25.03 -27.68 -7.07
CA LEU A 46 -24.02 -28.26 -6.20
C LEU A 46 -22.59 -27.99 -6.73
N GLY A 47 -22.40 -28.08 -8.04
CA GLY A 47 -21.11 -27.71 -8.66
C GLY A 47 -20.73 -26.25 -8.42
N LEU A 48 -21.70 -25.32 -8.48
CA LEU A 48 -21.47 -23.90 -8.16
C LEU A 48 -21.15 -23.68 -6.67
N ILE A 49 -21.82 -24.41 -5.76
CA ILE A 49 -21.52 -24.33 -4.33
C ILE A 49 -20.09 -24.83 -4.06
N GLN A 50 -19.71 -25.98 -4.61
CA GLN A 50 -18.35 -26.53 -4.45
C GLN A 50 -17.28 -25.56 -5.00
N ALA A 51 -17.54 -24.99 -6.19
CA ALA A 51 -16.62 -24.00 -6.76
C ALA A 51 -16.49 -22.73 -5.90
N ALA A 52 -17.58 -22.30 -5.25
CA ALA A 52 -17.56 -21.17 -4.32
C ALA A 52 -16.77 -21.49 -3.04
N GLU A 53 -16.97 -22.69 -2.48
CA GLU A 53 -16.23 -23.17 -1.31
C GLU A 53 -14.72 -23.28 -1.60
N GLU A 54 -14.35 -23.79 -2.76
CA GLU A 54 -12.96 -23.90 -3.20
C GLU A 54 -12.30 -22.52 -3.35
N LYS A 55 -12.97 -21.58 -4.04
CA LYS A 55 -12.47 -20.21 -4.16
C LYS A 55 -12.33 -19.52 -2.82
N TYR A 56 -13.31 -19.71 -1.92
CA TYR A 56 -13.21 -19.15 -0.56
C TYR A 56 -11.99 -19.74 0.18
N TYR A 57 -11.78 -21.05 0.08
CA TYR A 57 -10.61 -21.71 0.66
C TYR A 57 -9.31 -21.13 0.12
N GLN A 58 -9.19 -20.99 -1.21
CA GLN A 58 -8.01 -20.42 -1.86
C GLN A 58 -7.74 -18.98 -1.39
N MET A 59 -8.78 -18.15 -1.22
CA MET A 59 -8.62 -16.79 -0.69
C MET A 59 -8.11 -16.78 0.76
N VAL A 60 -8.65 -17.64 1.62
CA VAL A 60 -8.25 -17.73 3.03
C VAL A 60 -6.81 -18.24 3.17
N HIS A 61 -6.39 -19.15 2.30
CA HIS A 61 -5.05 -19.74 2.31
C HIS A 61 -4.04 -18.99 1.45
N MET A 62 -4.38 -17.80 0.96
CA MET A 62 -3.48 -16.96 0.16
C MET A 62 -3.03 -17.60 -1.18
N GLU A 63 -3.82 -18.52 -1.70
CA GLU A 63 -3.60 -19.16 -3.01
C GLU A 63 -4.24 -18.35 -4.15
N MET A 64 -5.02 -17.32 -3.83
CA MET A 64 -5.54 -16.32 -4.75
C MET A 64 -5.90 -15.03 -4.02
N GLY A 65 -5.89 -13.92 -4.71
CA GLY A 65 -6.30 -12.63 -4.17
C GLY A 65 -5.58 -11.45 -4.82
N GLU A 66 -5.85 -10.27 -4.31
CA GLU A 66 -5.21 -9.04 -4.75
C GLU A 66 -4.78 -8.22 -3.52
N LEU A 67 -3.56 -7.68 -3.55
CA LEU A 67 -3.01 -6.74 -2.59
C LEU A 67 -2.93 -5.37 -3.27
N LYS A 68 -3.71 -4.39 -2.80
CA LYS A 68 -3.78 -3.05 -3.39
C LYS A 68 -3.14 -2.02 -2.47
N ILE A 69 -2.04 -1.44 -2.91
CA ILE A 69 -1.25 -0.47 -2.15
C ILE A 69 -1.25 0.88 -2.87
N GLY A 70 -1.47 1.97 -2.12
CA GLY A 70 -1.21 3.34 -2.55
C GLY A 70 0.04 3.90 -1.89
N ALA A 71 1.00 4.43 -2.66
CA ALA A 71 2.19 5.08 -2.12
C ALA A 71 2.83 5.99 -3.18
N SER A 72 3.75 6.90 -2.76
CA SER A 72 4.58 7.64 -3.72
C SER A 72 5.73 6.77 -4.24
N ASP A 73 6.31 7.14 -5.39
CA ASP A 73 7.47 6.47 -5.98
C ASP A 73 8.63 6.32 -5.00
N THR A 74 8.98 7.39 -4.30
CA THR A 74 10.04 7.39 -3.28
C THR A 74 9.80 6.36 -2.17
N VAL A 75 8.56 6.28 -1.65
CA VAL A 75 8.18 5.31 -0.62
C VAL A 75 8.18 3.88 -1.18
N ILE A 76 7.73 3.71 -2.41
CA ILE A 76 7.75 2.39 -3.08
C ILE A 76 9.19 1.91 -3.23
N ALA A 77 10.06 2.73 -3.83
CA ALA A 77 11.42 2.35 -4.18
C ALA A 77 12.30 2.09 -2.94
N ASN A 78 12.17 2.93 -1.90
CA ASN A 78 13.12 2.93 -0.79
C ASN A 78 12.62 2.23 0.47
N PHE A 79 11.29 2.09 0.62
CA PHE A 79 10.71 1.43 1.79
C PHE A 79 9.99 0.13 1.45
N LEU A 80 9.07 0.13 0.45
CA LEU A 80 8.21 -1.03 0.20
C LEU A 80 8.88 -2.14 -0.60
N LEU A 81 9.82 -1.84 -1.47
CA LEU A 81 10.39 -2.79 -2.43
C LEU A 81 10.93 -4.09 -1.79
N PRO A 82 11.69 -4.06 -0.68
CA PRO A 82 12.17 -5.28 -0.02
C PRO A 82 11.03 -6.15 0.53
N TYR A 83 9.97 -5.53 1.05
CA TYR A 83 8.80 -6.24 1.57
C TYR A 83 7.95 -6.84 0.45
N LEU A 84 7.79 -6.12 -0.66
CA LEU A 84 7.10 -6.61 -1.86
C LEU A 84 7.83 -7.81 -2.48
N GLU A 85 9.16 -7.77 -2.54
CA GLU A 85 9.97 -8.91 -2.99
C GLU A 85 9.75 -10.14 -2.09
N LYS A 86 9.84 -9.95 -0.77
CA LYS A 86 9.63 -11.03 0.20
C LYS A 86 8.21 -11.58 0.11
N TYR A 87 7.21 -10.70 -0.01
CA TYR A 87 5.81 -11.07 -0.12
C TYR A 87 5.53 -11.89 -1.38
N HIS A 88 6.02 -11.43 -2.54
CA HIS A 88 5.84 -12.15 -3.80
C HIS A 88 6.51 -13.54 -3.81
N LYS A 89 7.65 -13.70 -3.13
CA LYS A 89 8.30 -15.01 -2.96
C LYS A 89 7.47 -15.97 -2.11
N LEU A 90 6.78 -15.46 -1.09
CA LEU A 90 5.94 -16.27 -0.19
C LEU A 90 4.56 -16.57 -0.79
N TYR A 91 4.00 -15.63 -1.56
CA TYR A 91 2.65 -15.70 -2.11
C TYR A 91 2.65 -15.35 -3.61
N PRO A 92 3.21 -16.23 -4.46
CA PRO A 92 3.41 -15.94 -5.88
C PRO A 92 2.10 -15.80 -6.67
N ASP A 93 1.00 -16.38 -6.19
CA ASP A 93 -0.32 -16.35 -6.82
C ASP A 93 -1.18 -15.14 -6.41
N ILE A 94 -0.69 -14.30 -5.48
CA ILE A 94 -1.35 -13.05 -5.11
C ILE A 94 -0.96 -11.95 -6.10
N ASN A 95 -1.98 -11.33 -6.71
CA ASN A 95 -1.76 -10.19 -7.58
C ASN A 95 -1.43 -8.93 -6.77
N ILE A 96 -0.27 -8.32 -7.00
CA ILE A 96 0.17 -7.10 -6.33
C ILE A 96 -0.11 -5.90 -7.23
N LYS A 97 -0.97 -5.00 -6.77
CA LYS A 97 -1.28 -3.74 -7.45
C LYS A 97 -0.78 -2.55 -6.63
N VAL A 98 0.27 -1.92 -7.09
CA VAL A 98 0.81 -0.71 -6.48
C VAL A 98 0.40 0.50 -7.33
N THR A 99 -0.24 1.48 -6.69
CA THR A 99 -0.67 2.73 -7.34
C THR A 99 0.21 3.86 -6.85
N ASN A 100 1.05 4.39 -7.77
CA ASN A 100 1.89 5.54 -7.47
C ASN A 100 1.08 6.83 -7.52
N LYS A 101 0.95 7.50 -6.37
CA LYS A 101 0.20 8.73 -6.18
C LYS A 101 0.76 9.55 -5.01
N THR A 102 0.45 10.85 -5.01
CA THR A 102 0.71 11.74 -3.85
C THR A 102 -0.03 11.25 -2.60
N THR A 103 0.37 11.70 -1.42
CA THR A 103 -0.31 11.37 -0.16
C THR A 103 -1.82 11.67 -0.22
N TYR A 104 -2.19 12.85 -0.71
CA TYR A 104 -3.60 13.26 -0.82
C TYR A 104 -4.41 12.35 -1.76
N GLU A 105 -3.88 12.06 -2.93
CA GLU A 105 -4.53 11.17 -3.90
C GLU A 105 -4.62 9.73 -3.36
N SER A 106 -3.57 9.22 -2.70
CA SER A 106 -3.56 7.89 -2.09
C SER A 106 -4.63 7.76 -1.02
N LEU A 107 -4.79 8.76 -0.14
CA LEU A 107 -5.86 8.78 0.86
C LEU A 107 -7.25 8.83 0.22
N ARG A 108 -7.42 9.53 -0.91
CA ARG A 108 -8.68 9.50 -1.67
C ARG A 108 -8.97 8.11 -2.24
N LEU A 109 -7.95 7.43 -2.77
CA LEU A 109 -8.08 6.06 -3.26
C LEU A 109 -8.39 5.06 -2.13
N LEU A 110 -7.85 5.27 -0.95
CA LEU A 110 -8.15 4.47 0.24
C LEU A 110 -9.63 4.62 0.64
N ARG A 111 -10.13 5.86 0.72
CA ARG A 111 -11.52 6.13 1.09
C ARG A 111 -12.55 5.55 0.11
N ASN A 112 -12.24 5.49 -1.17
CA ASN A 112 -13.12 4.92 -2.18
C ASN A 112 -12.91 3.40 -2.44
N GLY A 113 -12.03 2.75 -1.66
CA GLY A 113 -11.75 1.32 -1.75
C GLY A 113 -10.94 0.88 -2.99
N SER A 114 -10.33 1.82 -3.71
CA SER A 114 -9.44 1.51 -4.84
C SER A 114 -8.10 0.94 -4.40
N VAL A 115 -7.68 1.23 -3.17
CA VAL A 115 -6.55 0.62 -2.48
C VAL A 115 -6.97 0.17 -1.09
N ASP A 116 -6.30 -0.85 -0.55
CA ASP A 116 -6.60 -1.44 0.76
C ASP A 116 -5.79 -0.76 1.88
N VAL A 117 -4.64 -0.23 1.53
CA VAL A 117 -3.68 0.42 2.43
C VAL A 117 -2.88 1.49 1.69
N CYS A 118 -2.46 2.52 2.40
CA CYS A 118 -1.51 3.50 1.91
C CYS A 118 -0.24 3.51 2.77
N PHE A 119 0.92 3.71 2.11
CA PHE A 119 2.17 4.04 2.78
C PHE A 119 2.57 5.45 2.35
N ILE A 120 2.58 6.36 3.30
CA ILE A 120 2.66 7.80 3.01
C ILE A 120 3.60 8.54 3.98
N ASN A 121 4.06 9.68 3.54
CA ASN A 121 4.83 10.59 4.38
C ASN A 121 3.90 11.24 5.43
N LEU A 122 4.29 11.18 6.70
CA LEU A 122 3.63 11.85 7.82
C LEU A 122 4.32 13.22 8.09
N PRO A 123 3.67 14.15 8.82
CA PRO A 123 2.32 14.04 9.35
C PRO A 123 1.23 14.25 8.30
N ILE A 124 0.03 13.79 8.60
CA ILE A 124 -1.20 14.12 7.86
C ILE A 124 -2.19 14.78 8.83
N ALA A 125 -3.23 15.42 8.31
CA ALA A 125 -4.31 15.93 9.14
C ALA A 125 -5.00 14.79 9.90
N GLU A 126 -5.42 15.07 11.13
CA GLU A 126 -6.20 14.13 11.94
C GLU A 126 -7.51 13.76 11.23
N ASP A 127 -7.82 12.46 11.23
CA ASP A 127 -9.02 11.91 10.63
C ASP A 127 -9.48 10.69 11.46
N GLU A 128 -10.68 10.77 12.00
CA GLU A 128 -11.22 9.73 12.90
C GLU A 128 -11.44 8.39 12.20
N ASP A 129 -11.64 8.39 10.88
CA ASP A 129 -11.85 7.17 10.09
C ASP A 129 -10.54 6.46 9.73
N LEU A 130 -9.39 7.12 9.89
CA LEU A 130 -8.10 6.59 9.54
C LEU A 130 -7.37 5.99 10.75
N GLU A 131 -6.79 4.83 10.55
CA GLU A 131 -5.79 4.25 11.45
C GLU A 131 -4.42 4.49 10.84
N VAL A 132 -3.57 5.21 11.58
CA VAL A 132 -2.21 5.59 11.17
C VAL A 132 -1.21 4.89 12.05
N THR A 133 -0.33 4.10 11.45
CA THR A 133 0.74 3.37 12.15
C THR A 133 2.09 3.82 11.58
N PRO A 134 2.95 4.50 12.36
CA PRO A 134 4.31 4.84 11.92
C PRO A 134 5.12 3.56 11.61
N CYS A 135 5.84 3.57 10.48
CA CYS A 135 6.63 2.43 10.01
C CYS A 135 8.13 2.66 10.15
N ILE A 136 8.61 3.83 9.77
CA ILE A 136 10.03 4.19 9.85
C ILE A 136 10.18 5.69 10.09
N GLU A 137 11.13 6.08 10.95
CA GLU A 137 11.54 7.47 11.14
C GLU A 137 12.45 7.89 9.98
N ILE A 138 12.28 9.10 9.47
CA ILE A 138 13.03 9.65 8.36
C ILE A 138 13.48 11.08 8.65
N HIS A 139 14.63 11.47 8.05
CA HIS A 139 15.24 12.78 8.19
C HIS A 139 15.27 13.49 6.84
N ASP A 140 14.76 14.72 6.78
CA ASP A 140 14.95 15.59 5.63
C ASP A 140 16.22 16.41 5.83
N VAL A 141 17.17 16.26 4.93
CA VAL A 141 18.45 16.98 4.93
C VAL A 141 18.61 17.83 3.67
N LEU A 142 19.22 19.00 3.83
CA LEU A 142 19.59 19.85 2.69
C LEU A 142 20.85 19.30 2.03
N VAL A 143 20.85 19.17 0.71
CA VAL A 143 22.00 18.69 -0.03
C VAL A 143 22.31 19.55 -1.26
N GLY A 144 23.56 19.51 -1.70
CA GLY A 144 24.01 20.09 -2.95
C GLY A 144 25.16 19.32 -3.55
N GLY A 145 25.43 19.53 -4.84
CA GLY A 145 26.58 18.92 -5.52
C GLY A 145 27.91 19.57 -5.15
N GLU A 146 28.98 19.19 -5.83
CA GLU A 146 30.38 19.58 -5.54
C GLU A 146 30.58 21.11 -5.38
N ARG A 147 29.87 21.93 -6.14
CA ARG A 147 29.90 23.40 -6.02
C ARG A 147 29.57 23.90 -4.61
N TYR A 148 28.76 23.15 -3.86
CA TYR A 148 28.26 23.54 -2.53
C TYR A 148 29.02 22.85 -1.40
N ARG A 149 30.12 22.13 -1.68
CA ARG A 149 30.90 21.40 -0.68
C ARG A 149 31.40 22.28 0.47
N MET A 150 31.79 23.53 0.20
CA MET A 150 32.17 24.47 1.26
C MET A 150 31.04 24.75 2.25
N LEU A 151 29.76 24.78 1.77
CA LEU A 151 28.60 24.92 2.66
C LEU A 151 28.40 23.69 3.52
N ALA A 152 28.71 22.50 3.02
CA ALA A 152 28.63 21.28 3.80
C ALA A 152 29.65 21.26 4.97
N GLU A 153 30.83 21.88 4.78
CA GLU A 153 31.85 22.00 5.82
C GLU A 153 31.50 23.10 6.88
N MET A 154 30.84 24.18 6.45
CA MET A 154 30.56 25.34 7.29
C MET A 154 29.19 25.31 7.95
N GLY A 155 28.24 24.63 7.36
CA GLY A 155 26.82 24.76 7.68
C GLY A 155 26.24 26.13 7.26
N MET A 156 24.94 26.31 7.48
CA MET A 156 24.27 27.57 7.21
C MET A 156 23.06 27.80 8.14
N GLU A 157 22.70 29.05 8.34
CA GLU A 157 21.41 29.39 8.97
C GLU A 157 20.30 29.32 7.94
N LEU A 158 19.12 28.82 8.33
CA LEU A 158 17.95 28.70 7.44
C LEU A 158 17.58 30.02 6.76
N LYS A 159 17.73 31.16 7.45
CA LYS A 159 17.46 32.49 6.89
C LYS A 159 18.32 32.85 5.68
N ASP A 160 19.46 32.17 5.49
CA ASP A 160 20.38 32.39 4.38
C ASP A 160 20.03 31.51 3.16
N LEU A 161 19.22 30.49 3.34
CA LEU A 161 18.81 29.55 2.29
C LEU A 161 18.21 30.21 1.04
N PRO A 162 17.35 31.26 1.16
CA PRO A 162 16.80 31.95 -0.02
C PRO A 162 17.84 32.66 -0.91
N LYS A 163 19.08 32.78 -0.47
CA LYS A 163 20.19 33.34 -1.28
C LYS A 163 20.73 32.35 -2.32
N TYR A 164 20.33 31.08 -2.24
CA TYR A 164 20.81 30.01 -3.10
C TYR A 164 19.69 29.53 -4.03
N PRO A 165 20.02 29.02 -5.23
CA PRO A 165 19.05 28.36 -6.09
C PRO A 165 18.45 27.15 -5.37
N LEU A 166 17.14 27.08 -5.24
CA LEU A 166 16.42 25.97 -4.61
C LEU A 166 15.68 25.15 -5.64
N LEU A 167 15.77 23.83 -5.48
CA LEU A 167 15.07 22.84 -6.27
C LEU A 167 14.14 22.11 -5.30
N LEU A 168 12.83 22.16 -5.50
CA LEU A 168 11.87 21.58 -4.56
C LEU A 168 10.85 20.69 -5.28
N LEU A 169 10.21 19.82 -4.52
CA LEU A 169 9.05 19.09 -5.00
C LEU A 169 7.88 20.06 -5.27
N GLU A 170 6.94 19.63 -6.11
CA GLU A 170 5.69 20.36 -6.34
C GLU A 170 4.89 20.58 -5.04
N ASP A 171 4.12 21.63 -4.96
CA ASP A 171 3.35 22.06 -3.78
C ASP A 171 2.29 21.05 -3.31
N LEU A 172 1.86 20.14 -4.21
CA LEU A 172 0.97 19.04 -3.87
C LEU A 172 1.66 17.88 -3.12
N SER A 173 3.00 17.86 -3.10
CA SER A 173 3.77 16.87 -2.34
C SER A 173 3.66 17.11 -0.83
N ASN A 174 3.39 16.06 -0.05
CA ASN A 174 3.40 16.16 1.42
C ASN A 174 4.80 16.48 1.97
N SER A 175 5.87 16.00 1.33
CA SER A 175 7.24 16.33 1.70
C SER A 175 7.54 17.81 1.46
N ARG A 176 7.08 18.39 0.33
CA ARG A 176 7.21 19.81 0.07
C ARG A 176 6.51 20.64 1.16
N ARG A 177 5.26 20.34 1.45
CA ARG A 177 4.49 21.06 2.47
C ARG A 177 5.11 20.95 3.86
N TYR A 178 5.77 19.85 4.16
CA TYR A 178 6.49 19.68 5.42
C TYR A 178 7.67 20.66 5.51
N ILE A 179 8.47 20.75 4.45
CA ILE A 179 9.62 21.66 4.38
C ILE A 179 9.17 23.13 4.35
N ASP A 180 8.10 23.47 3.61
CA ASP A 180 7.56 24.83 3.60
C ASP A 180 7.10 25.24 4.99
N ARG A 181 6.37 24.39 5.70
CA ARG A 181 5.93 24.66 7.08
C ARG A 181 7.11 24.87 8.02
N TYR A 182 8.11 23.99 7.97
CA TYR A 182 9.32 24.15 8.75
C TYR A 182 9.99 25.52 8.49
N ALA A 183 10.11 25.93 7.24
CA ALA A 183 10.69 27.22 6.89
C ALA A 183 9.83 28.39 7.38
N GLU A 184 8.51 28.33 7.18
CA GLU A 184 7.55 29.37 7.61
C GLU A 184 7.52 29.54 9.13
N GLU A 185 7.55 28.44 9.90
CA GLU A 185 7.63 28.45 11.37
C GLU A 185 8.91 29.15 11.88
N ASN A 186 9.96 29.17 11.05
CA ASN A 186 11.22 29.88 11.31
C ASN A 186 11.32 31.23 10.59
N GLY A 187 10.22 31.74 10.05
CA GLY A 187 10.15 33.06 9.41
C GLY A 187 10.81 33.15 8.03
N VAL A 188 11.01 32.04 7.36
CA VAL A 188 11.64 31.96 6.03
C VAL A 188 10.62 31.49 4.99
N VAL A 189 10.60 32.18 3.85
CA VAL A 189 9.78 31.78 2.68
C VAL A 189 10.71 31.20 1.61
N LEU A 190 10.43 29.99 1.17
CA LEU A 190 11.21 29.30 0.14
C LEU A 190 10.69 29.66 -1.25
N ASN A 191 11.58 30.11 -2.12
CA ASN A 191 11.26 30.43 -3.51
C ASN A 191 12.10 29.56 -4.46
N PRO A 192 11.58 28.39 -4.87
CA PRO A 192 12.34 27.50 -5.74
C PRO A 192 12.51 28.10 -7.14
N ILE A 193 13.66 27.84 -7.77
CA ILE A 193 13.89 28.14 -9.19
C ILE A 193 13.41 27.01 -10.10
N LEU A 194 13.15 25.81 -9.50
CA LEU A 194 12.69 24.63 -10.21
C LEU A 194 11.80 23.82 -9.28
N GLU A 195 10.64 23.41 -9.79
CA GLU A 195 9.70 22.53 -9.11
C GLU A 195 9.38 21.32 -9.98
N LEU A 196 9.34 20.14 -9.38
CA LEU A 196 8.99 18.91 -10.10
C LEU A 196 8.49 17.81 -9.14
N GLY A 197 7.80 16.80 -9.70
CA GLY A 197 7.12 15.75 -8.92
C GLY A 197 8.00 14.55 -8.52
N SER A 198 9.30 14.51 -8.88
CA SER A 198 10.18 13.36 -8.65
C SER A 198 11.37 13.70 -7.78
N SER A 199 11.50 13.04 -6.62
CA SER A 199 12.67 13.19 -5.73
C SER A 199 13.97 12.75 -6.38
N ASP A 200 13.97 11.69 -7.19
CA ASP A 200 15.17 11.18 -7.85
C ASP A 200 15.73 12.16 -8.88
N LEU A 201 14.83 12.88 -9.57
CA LEU A 201 15.23 13.94 -10.48
C LEU A 201 15.79 15.15 -9.74
N LEU A 202 15.25 15.50 -8.55
CA LEU A 202 15.83 16.56 -7.71
C LEU A 202 17.26 16.21 -7.30
N VAL A 203 17.51 14.97 -6.89
CA VAL A 203 18.84 14.44 -6.60
C VAL A 203 19.77 14.65 -7.82
N SER A 204 19.33 14.19 -8.99
CA SER A 204 20.12 14.31 -10.23
C SER A 204 20.42 15.76 -10.60
N PHE A 205 19.46 16.68 -10.42
CA PHE A 205 19.69 18.11 -10.67
C PHE A 205 20.63 18.76 -9.64
N ALA A 206 20.57 18.32 -8.39
CA ALA A 206 21.53 18.78 -7.38
C ALA A 206 22.95 18.27 -7.66
N GLU A 207 23.13 17.03 -8.12
CA GLU A 207 24.42 16.46 -8.52
C GLU A 207 25.13 17.27 -9.63
N ILE A 208 24.36 17.76 -10.59
CA ILE A 208 24.90 18.63 -11.66
C ILE A 208 25.05 20.11 -11.23
N ASN A 209 24.91 20.40 -9.93
CA ASN A 209 25.10 21.72 -9.33
C ASN A 209 24.08 22.78 -9.77
N LEU A 210 22.86 22.38 -10.14
CA LEU A 210 21.81 23.33 -10.52
C LEU A 210 21.32 24.15 -9.32
N GLY A 211 21.27 23.53 -8.13
CA GLY A 211 20.85 24.19 -6.89
C GLY A 211 20.92 23.25 -5.68
N LEU A 212 20.36 23.71 -4.58
CA LEU A 212 20.21 22.97 -3.34
C LEU A 212 18.81 22.33 -3.29
N THR A 213 18.70 21.17 -2.68
CA THR A 213 17.41 20.49 -2.49
C THR A 213 17.34 19.78 -1.15
N TYR A 214 16.11 19.57 -0.65
CA TYR A 214 15.87 18.67 0.47
C TYR A 214 15.61 17.25 -0.01
N VAL A 215 16.26 16.28 0.64
CA VAL A 215 16.12 14.85 0.38
C VAL A 215 15.93 14.10 1.68
N ILE A 216 15.40 12.90 1.62
CA ILE A 216 15.34 11.98 2.78
C ILE A 216 16.71 11.30 2.88
N GLU A 217 17.43 11.54 3.98
CA GLU A 217 18.80 11.05 4.22
C GLU A 217 18.88 9.53 4.04
N GLU A 218 17.95 8.77 4.65
CA GLU A 218 17.93 7.31 4.62
C GLU A 218 17.82 6.76 3.20
N PHE A 219 17.29 7.53 2.26
CA PHE A 219 17.04 7.12 0.88
C PHE A 219 18.13 7.63 -0.10
N THR A 220 19.02 8.51 0.39
CA THR A 220 20.06 9.16 -0.43
C THR A 220 21.47 8.79 0.06
N GLN A 221 21.58 7.77 0.88
CA GLN A 221 22.84 7.32 1.47
C GLN A 221 23.92 6.98 0.43
N ARG A 222 23.54 6.42 -0.71
CA ARG A 222 24.45 6.05 -1.77
C ARG A 222 25.13 7.27 -2.39
N GLU A 223 24.38 8.31 -2.69
CA GLU A 223 24.85 9.56 -3.30
C GLU A 223 25.73 10.34 -2.32
N LEU A 224 25.38 10.34 -1.04
CA LEU A 224 26.16 10.95 0.03
C LEU A 224 27.51 10.22 0.25
N GLN A 225 27.48 8.88 0.36
CA GLN A 225 28.70 8.07 0.55
C GLN A 225 29.66 8.13 -0.65
N ASN A 226 29.10 8.18 -1.87
CA ASN A 226 29.90 8.31 -3.10
C ASN A 226 30.34 9.75 -3.34
N LYS A 227 29.98 10.71 -2.48
CA LYS A 227 30.31 12.13 -2.61
C LYS A 227 29.80 12.76 -3.91
N HIS A 228 28.69 12.26 -4.42
CA HIS A 228 27.95 12.92 -5.50
C HIS A 228 27.15 14.10 -4.97
N LEU A 229 26.67 13.96 -3.72
CA LEU A 229 26.02 15.01 -2.95
C LEU A 229 26.73 15.23 -1.63
N PHE A 230 26.60 16.44 -1.10
CA PHE A 230 27.11 16.86 0.19
C PHE A 230 25.96 17.37 1.03
N GLU A 231 25.78 16.81 2.23
CA GLU A 231 24.82 17.29 3.20
C GLU A 231 25.30 18.65 3.74
N ILE A 232 24.37 19.60 3.80
CA ILE A 232 24.61 20.96 4.31
C ILE A 232 23.85 21.11 5.64
N PRO A 233 24.55 21.15 6.77
CA PRO A 233 23.92 21.37 8.07
C PRO A 233 23.16 22.69 8.09
N VAL A 234 21.89 22.69 8.47
CA VAL A 234 21.02 23.86 8.56
C VAL A 234 20.60 24.09 10.01
N GLU A 235 20.71 25.33 10.48
CA GLU A 235 20.21 25.72 11.80
C GLU A 235 19.00 26.67 11.71
N PRO A 236 17.90 26.35 12.43
CA PRO A 236 17.66 25.12 13.19
C PRO A 236 17.49 23.90 12.28
N PRO A 237 17.76 22.65 12.77
CA PRO A 237 17.62 21.46 11.96
C PRO A 237 16.16 21.16 11.62
N VAL A 238 15.92 20.49 10.48
CA VAL A 238 14.57 20.01 10.13
C VAL A 238 14.14 18.95 11.15
N PRO A 239 12.95 19.06 11.76
CA PRO A 239 12.47 18.02 12.66
C PRO A 239 12.31 16.68 11.94
N LYS A 240 12.49 15.60 12.69
CA LYS A 240 12.25 14.25 12.18
C LYS A 240 10.78 14.02 11.92
N ARG A 241 10.49 13.17 10.93
CA ARG A 241 9.14 12.72 10.62
C ARG A 241 9.13 11.22 10.32
N SER A 242 8.01 10.67 9.88
CA SER A 242 7.92 9.23 9.62
C SER A 242 7.23 8.95 8.28
N ILE A 243 7.51 7.78 7.73
CA ILE A 243 6.59 7.11 6.82
C ILE A 243 5.62 6.31 7.66
N GLY A 244 4.34 6.40 7.36
CA GLY A 244 3.29 5.65 8.04
C GLY A 244 2.45 4.83 7.10
N MET A 245 1.98 3.70 7.63
CA MET A 245 0.91 2.91 7.06
C MET A 245 -0.43 3.51 7.48
N VAL A 246 -1.35 3.66 6.53
CA VAL A 246 -2.69 4.20 6.76
C VAL A 246 -3.73 3.28 6.16
N ARG A 247 -4.75 2.94 6.96
CA ARG A 247 -5.91 2.16 6.55
C ARG A 247 -7.20 2.73 7.13
N LEU A 248 -8.34 2.29 6.62
CA LEU A 248 -9.64 2.61 7.21
C LEU A 248 -9.89 1.75 8.47
N LYS A 249 -10.29 2.38 9.59
CA LYS A 249 -10.55 1.69 10.87
C LYS A 249 -11.67 0.67 10.79
N ASN A 250 -12.75 1.02 10.10
CA ASN A 250 -14.01 0.26 10.13
C ASN A 250 -14.16 -0.69 8.93
N VAL A 251 -13.08 -0.96 8.20
CA VAL A 251 -13.07 -1.89 7.05
C VAL A 251 -12.30 -3.15 7.44
N ALA A 252 -12.92 -4.31 7.17
CA ALA A 252 -12.26 -5.59 7.39
C ALA A 252 -10.99 -5.70 6.54
N MET A 253 -9.91 -6.15 7.17
CA MET A 253 -8.62 -6.32 6.51
C MET A 253 -8.64 -7.57 5.62
N PRO A 254 -8.39 -7.45 4.29
CA PRO A 254 -8.24 -8.60 3.42
C PRO A 254 -7.08 -9.51 3.87
N HIS A 255 -7.20 -10.82 3.64
CA HIS A 255 -6.13 -11.78 3.99
C HIS A 255 -4.81 -11.44 3.31
N ALA A 256 -4.84 -11.05 2.04
CA ALA A 256 -3.66 -10.60 1.30
C ALA A 256 -2.95 -9.42 1.96
N LEU A 257 -3.71 -8.42 2.44
CA LEU A 257 -3.15 -7.29 3.17
C LEU A 257 -2.58 -7.70 4.52
N LYS A 258 -3.28 -8.56 5.27
CA LYS A 258 -2.79 -9.06 6.56
C LYS A 258 -1.44 -9.76 6.42
N GLY A 259 -1.33 -10.69 5.46
CA GLY A 259 -0.06 -11.38 5.19
C GLY A 259 1.07 -10.44 4.76
N PHE A 260 0.76 -9.32 4.10
CA PHE A 260 1.76 -8.31 3.77
C PHE A 260 2.21 -7.51 5.00
N ILE A 261 1.27 -7.06 5.83
CA ILE A 261 1.56 -6.30 7.06
C ILE A 261 2.40 -7.13 8.04
N ASP A 262 2.15 -8.43 8.14
CA ASP A 262 2.90 -9.35 9.03
C ASP A 262 4.40 -9.45 8.63
N LEU A 263 4.78 -9.02 7.44
CA LEU A 263 6.18 -8.97 7.00
C LEU A 263 6.88 -7.64 7.33
N ILE A 264 6.12 -6.59 7.64
CA ILE A 264 6.66 -5.25 7.89
C ILE A 264 7.19 -5.18 9.32
N GLU A 265 8.43 -4.72 9.45
CA GLU A 265 9.06 -4.48 10.75
C GLU A 265 8.64 -3.08 11.25
N PHE A 266 7.73 -3.03 12.21
CA PHE A 266 7.33 -1.79 12.85
C PHE A 266 8.31 -1.39 13.96
N PRO A 267 8.55 -0.07 14.17
CA PRO A 267 9.33 0.40 15.30
C PRO A 267 8.69 -0.12 16.60
N LYS A 268 9.51 -0.69 17.48
CA LYS A 268 9.03 -1.05 18.83
C LYS A 268 8.64 0.22 19.56
N GLU A 269 7.41 0.27 20.09
CA GLU A 269 7.01 1.35 20.96
C GLU A 269 8.05 1.48 22.10
N LYS A 270 8.68 2.64 22.17
CA LYS A 270 9.51 2.96 23.34
C LYS A 270 8.54 3.17 24.52
N ASN A 271 8.41 2.12 25.37
CA ASN A 271 7.77 2.25 26.68
C ASN A 271 8.49 3.31 27.54
#